data_84a6997f1260ce7bb7ca1a51eea8a564
#
_entry.id   84a6997f1260ce7bb7ca1a51eea8a564
#
_cell.length_a   1.000
_cell.length_b   1.000
_cell.length_c   1.000
_cell.angle_alpha   90.00
_cell.angle_beta   90.00
_cell.angle_gamma   90.00
#
_symmetry.space_group_name_H-M   'P 1'
#
loop_
_entity.id
_entity.type
_entity.pdbx_description
1 polymer ?
#
loop_
_entity_poly.entity_id
_entity_poly.type
_entity_poly.pdbx_seq_one_letter_code
_entity_poly.pdbx_strand_id
1 'polypeptide(L)'
;LRLVGSEMCIRDRFITSGHNAGMIIVFAVTDPGAGKKGMSAFLVPRDTPGYEVIRVEEKLGLHASDTCQIALTDVRIHESLRLGAEGEGLKIALANLEGGRIGIAAQAVGLARAALEEATAYAHDRVAFGKPIFEQQAISFRLASMATEIEAARQLVHFAARKKDCLLYTSDAADD
;
A
#
# COMPACT_ATOMS: atom_id res chain seq x y z
N LEU A 1 -0.37 -28.42 8.73
CA LEU A 1 -1.01 -28.57 7.41
C LEU A 1 0.12 -28.89 6.42
N ARG A 2 0.15 -30.10 5.98
CA ARG A 2 0.89 -30.42 4.79
C ARG A 2 0.10 -29.74 3.68
N LEU A 3 0.62 -28.69 3.04
CA LEU A 3 0.18 -28.36 1.70
C LEU A 3 0.55 -29.58 0.87
N VAL A 4 -0.41 -30.51 0.79
CA VAL A 4 -0.21 -31.81 0.19
C VAL A 4 -0.18 -31.61 -1.30
N GLY A 5 1.02 -31.75 -1.86
CA GLY A 5 1.16 -32.07 -3.26
C GLY A 5 1.31 -30.89 -4.20
N SER A 6 2.25 -30.01 -3.95
CA SER A 6 3.09 -29.44 -5.00
C SER A 6 4.23 -28.68 -4.33
N GLU A 7 5.42 -28.86 -4.79
CA GLU A 7 6.57 -28.03 -4.52
C GLU A 7 6.13 -26.58 -4.76
N MET A 8 5.93 -25.78 -3.68
CA MET A 8 5.60 -24.38 -3.84
C MET A 8 6.87 -23.63 -4.23
N CYS A 9 7.21 -23.68 -5.50
CA CYS A 9 8.17 -22.75 -6.09
C CYS A 9 7.41 -21.49 -6.47
N ILE A 10 7.24 -20.58 -5.51
CA ILE A 10 6.76 -19.22 -5.75
C ILE A 10 7.98 -18.36 -6.02
N ARG A 11 7.96 -17.66 -7.15
CA ARG A 11 8.90 -16.59 -7.44
C ARG A 11 8.09 -15.33 -7.68
N ASP A 12 8.16 -14.39 -6.75
CA ASP A 12 7.37 -13.15 -6.79
C ASP A 12 8.29 -11.93 -6.83
N ARG A 13 7.81 -10.85 -7.46
CA ARG A 13 8.57 -9.62 -7.68
C ARG A 13 7.83 -8.42 -7.07
N PHE A 14 8.60 -7.34 -6.85
CA PHE A 14 8.09 -6.07 -6.32
C PHE A 14 7.54 -6.19 -4.90
N ILE A 15 8.11 -7.09 -4.11
CA ILE A 15 7.71 -7.29 -2.72
C ILE A 15 8.32 -6.18 -1.88
N THR A 16 7.46 -5.31 -1.36
CA THR A 16 7.86 -4.22 -0.46
C THR A 16 8.39 -4.80 0.85
N SER A 17 9.52 -4.27 1.29
CA SER A 17 10.21 -4.66 2.53
C SER A 17 10.64 -6.13 2.60
N GLY A 18 10.69 -6.84 1.46
CA GLY A 18 11.04 -8.26 1.42
C GLY A 18 12.43 -8.59 1.99
N HIS A 19 13.36 -7.62 1.96
CA HIS A 19 14.69 -7.79 2.55
C HIS A 19 14.69 -7.50 4.06
N ASN A 20 13.96 -6.50 4.52
CA ASN A 20 14.01 -6.01 5.89
C ASN A 20 12.87 -6.54 6.78
N ALA A 21 11.79 -7.07 6.21
CA ALA A 21 10.69 -7.64 6.97
C ALA A 21 11.12 -8.89 7.74
N GLY A 22 10.68 -9.02 9.00
CA GLY A 22 10.86 -10.22 9.80
C GLY A 22 9.93 -11.37 9.39
N MET A 23 8.82 -11.05 8.72
CA MET A 23 7.86 -12.00 8.15
C MET A 23 7.11 -11.36 6.99
N ILE A 24 6.54 -12.20 6.12
CA ILE A 24 5.66 -11.78 5.02
C ILE A 24 4.32 -12.50 5.10
N ILE A 25 3.29 -11.89 4.52
CA ILE A 25 2.00 -12.55 4.30
C ILE A 25 2.00 -13.10 2.88
N VAL A 26 1.80 -14.41 2.75
CA VAL A 26 1.70 -15.10 1.47
C VAL A 26 0.27 -15.52 1.23
N PHE A 27 -0.28 -15.16 0.08
CA PHE A 27 -1.56 -15.62 -0.40
C PHE A 27 -1.32 -16.74 -1.42
N ALA A 28 -1.85 -17.93 -1.13
CA ALA A 28 -1.65 -19.10 -1.99
C ALA A 28 -2.98 -19.80 -2.27
N VAL A 29 -3.10 -20.36 -3.46
CA VAL A 29 -4.26 -21.20 -3.83
C VAL A 29 -4.10 -22.55 -3.14
N THR A 30 -5.02 -22.85 -2.22
CA THR A 30 -5.08 -24.12 -1.49
C THR A 30 -6.10 -25.09 -2.08
N ASP A 31 -7.13 -24.58 -2.76
CA ASP A 31 -8.12 -25.35 -3.51
C ASP A 31 -8.38 -24.71 -4.88
N PRO A 32 -7.76 -25.19 -5.95
CA PRO A 32 -7.97 -24.67 -7.30
C PRO A 32 -9.41 -24.79 -7.81
N GLY A 33 -10.19 -25.72 -7.24
CA GLY A 33 -11.59 -25.96 -7.65
C GLY A 33 -12.58 -24.97 -7.04
N ALA A 34 -12.22 -24.31 -5.95
CA ALA A 34 -13.11 -23.42 -5.18
C ALA A 34 -13.13 -21.96 -5.67
N GLY A 35 -12.46 -21.62 -6.78
CA GLY A 35 -12.43 -20.27 -7.35
C GLY A 35 -11.98 -19.21 -6.34
N LYS A 36 -12.79 -18.17 -6.10
CA LYS A 36 -12.47 -17.09 -5.14
C LYS A 36 -12.28 -17.60 -3.70
N LYS A 37 -12.88 -18.70 -3.33
CA LYS A 37 -12.76 -19.35 -2.00
C LYS A 37 -11.61 -20.37 -1.91
N GLY A 38 -10.84 -20.51 -2.96
CA GLY A 38 -9.70 -21.43 -3.01
C GLY A 38 -8.38 -20.85 -2.54
N MET A 39 -8.35 -19.58 -2.09
CA MET A 39 -7.15 -18.88 -1.66
C MET A 39 -7.08 -18.79 -0.14
N SER A 40 -5.93 -19.11 0.44
CA SER A 40 -5.66 -18.96 1.88
C SER A 40 -4.48 -18.02 2.10
N ALA A 41 -4.39 -17.45 3.29
CA ALA A 41 -3.33 -16.52 3.69
C ALA A 41 -2.46 -17.14 4.78
N PHE A 42 -1.15 -16.92 4.69
CA PHE A 42 -0.15 -17.51 5.60
C PHE A 42 0.88 -16.49 6.03
N LEU A 43 1.29 -16.54 7.28
CA LEU A 43 2.47 -15.84 7.78
C LEU A 43 3.71 -16.71 7.49
N VAL A 44 4.70 -16.14 6.82
CA VAL A 44 5.97 -16.81 6.55
C VAL A 44 7.09 -16.00 7.20
N PRO A 45 7.66 -16.46 8.33
CA PRO A 45 8.84 -15.86 8.93
C PRO A 45 10.02 -15.88 7.96
N ARG A 46 10.87 -14.86 8.05
CA ARG A 46 12.02 -14.73 7.16
C ARG A 46 13.06 -15.85 7.31
N ASP A 47 13.20 -16.39 8.49
CA ASP A 47 14.12 -17.50 8.82
C ASP A 47 13.58 -18.88 8.42
N THR A 48 12.39 -18.93 7.80
CA THR A 48 11.83 -20.19 7.31
C THR A 48 12.72 -20.79 6.22
N PRO A 49 13.13 -22.05 6.35
CA PRO A 49 13.91 -22.74 5.31
C PRO A 49 13.20 -22.65 3.95
N GLY A 50 13.94 -22.28 2.92
CA GLY A 50 13.40 -22.09 1.57
C GLY A 50 12.92 -20.66 1.27
N TYR A 51 12.95 -19.74 2.22
CA TYR A 51 12.75 -18.31 1.95
C TYR A 51 14.07 -17.69 1.48
N GLU A 52 14.09 -17.12 0.29
CA GLU A 52 15.27 -16.48 -0.28
C GLU A 52 14.93 -15.14 -0.92
N VAL A 53 15.71 -14.10 -0.60
CA VAL A 53 15.69 -12.82 -1.32
C VAL A 53 16.64 -12.92 -2.50
N ILE A 54 16.07 -13.06 -3.69
CA ILE A 54 16.84 -13.24 -4.93
C ILE A 54 17.52 -11.93 -5.34
N ARG A 55 16.79 -10.82 -5.20
CA ARG A 55 17.26 -9.52 -5.66
C ARG A 55 16.53 -8.40 -4.93
N VAL A 56 17.26 -7.33 -4.63
CA VAL A 56 16.70 -6.02 -4.27
C VAL A 56 16.65 -5.18 -5.55
N GLU A 57 15.49 -4.62 -5.88
CA GLU A 57 15.29 -3.84 -7.09
C GLU A 57 15.87 -2.43 -6.95
N GLU A 58 16.56 -1.96 -7.98
CA GLU A 58 16.95 -0.56 -8.11
C GLU A 58 15.75 0.27 -8.56
N LYS A 59 15.46 1.36 -7.85
CA LYS A 59 14.29 2.21 -8.10
C LYS A 59 14.71 3.65 -8.36
N LEU A 60 13.86 4.40 -9.09
CA LEU A 60 14.07 5.82 -9.34
C LEU A 60 13.88 6.70 -8.08
N GLY A 61 13.14 6.21 -7.09
CA GLY A 61 12.86 6.94 -5.85
C GLY A 61 12.45 6.00 -4.73
N LEU A 62 12.14 6.58 -3.55
CA LEU A 62 11.77 5.85 -2.34
C LEU A 62 12.83 4.80 -1.94
N HIS A 63 14.10 5.16 -2.00
CA HIS A 63 15.22 4.23 -1.78
C HIS A 63 15.28 3.69 -0.34
N ALA A 64 14.71 4.41 0.63
CA ALA A 64 14.61 3.95 2.01
C ALA A 64 13.63 2.78 2.23
N SER A 65 12.73 2.51 1.26
CA SER A 65 11.84 1.36 1.24
C SER A 65 12.38 0.36 0.22
N ASP A 66 12.86 -0.79 0.65
CA ASP A 66 13.30 -1.84 -0.27
C ASP A 66 12.13 -2.48 -1.01
N THR A 67 12.41 -2.96 -2.20
CA THR A 67 11.48 -3.69 -3.05
C THR A 67 12.23 -4.88 -3.63
N CYS A 68 11.75 -6.09 -3.38
CA CYS A 68 12.53 -7.29 -3.63
C CYS A 68 11.84 -8.25 -4.60
N GLN A 69 12.65 -9.11 -5.18
CA GLN A 69 12.23 -10.39 -5.70
C GLN A 69 12.53 -11.45 -4.67
N ILE A 70 11.53 -12.26 -4.31
CA ILE A 70 11.68 -13.38 -3.39
C ILE A 70 11.39 -14.70 -4.08
N ALA A 71 12.00 -15.76 -3.57
CA ALA A 71 11.64 -17.14 -3.90
C ALA A 71 11.30 -17.90 -2.61
N LEU A 72 10.28 -18.73 -2.71
CA LEU A 72 9.89 -19.69 -1.69
C LEU A 72 10.04 -21.08 -2.32
N THR A 73 10.98 -21.87 -1.83
CA THR A 73 11.26 -23.21 -2.35
C THR A 73 11.06 -24.22 -1.23
N ASP A 74 10.15 -25.17 -1.43
CA ASP A 74 9.80 -26.22 -0.44
C ASP A 74 9.50 -25.66 0.97
N VAL A 75 8.95 -24.46 1.04
CA VAL A 75 8.61 -23.81 2.30
C VAL A 75 7.53 -24.60 3.03
N ARG A 76 7.83 -24.98 4.27
CA ARG A 76 6.90 -25.66 5.18
C ARG A 76 6.67 -24.81 6.41
N ILE A 77 5.39 -24.50 6.69
CA ILE A 77 5.00 -23.72 7.85
C ILE A 77 4.01 -24.48 8.71
N HIS A 78 3.98 -24.14 9.98
CA HIS A 78 3.02 -24.74 10.91
C HIS A 78 1.62 -24.18 10.67
N GLU A 79 0.59 -24.99 10.91
CA GLU A 79 -0.81 -24.60 10.71
C GLU A 79 -1.22 -23.33 11.47
N SER A 80 -0.65 -23.09 12.64
CA SER A 80 -0.90 -21.88 13.44
C SER A 80 -0.50 -20.57 12.76
N LEU A 81 0.27 -20.64 11.69
CA LEU A 81 0.67 -19.48 10.88
C LEU A 81 -0.29 -19.20 9.71
N ARG A 82 -1.39 -19.96 9.60
CA ARG A 82 -2.48 -19.61 8.69
C ARG A 82 -3.32 -18.49 9.29
N LEU A 83 -3.61 -17.48 8.50
CA LEU A 83 -4.49 -16.37 8.86
C LEU A 83 -5.94 -16.73 8.50
N GLY A 84 -6.82 -16.75 9.49
CA GLY A 84 -8.21 -17.11 9.31
C GLY A 84 -8.45 -18.58 8.95
N ALA A 85 -9.63 -18.88 8.43
CA ALA A 85 -9.97 -20.19 7.92
C ALA A 85 -9.38 -20.44 6.51
N GLU A 86 -9.33 -21.69 6.11
CA GLU A 86 -8.97 -22.04 4.74
C GLU A 86 -9.99 -21.45 3.77
N GLY A 87 -9.50 -20.86 2.67
CA GLY A 87 -10.35 -20.20 1.68
C GLY A 87 -10.68 -18.73 1.97
N GLU A 88 -10.28 -18.17 3.11
CA GLU A 88 -10.53 -16.75 3.46
C GLU A 88 -9.43 -15.78 2.98
N GLY A 89 -8.43 -16.25 2.27
CA GLY A 89 -7.29 -15.41 1.86
C GLY A 89 -7.69 -14.19 1.05
N LEU A 90 -8.59 -14.32 0.10
CA LEU A 90 -9.06 -13.19 -0.71
C LEU A 90 -9.79 -12.14 0.15
N LYS A 91 -10.64 -12.57 1.08
CA LYS A 91 -11.33 -11.68 2.02
C LYS A 91 -10.35 -10.90 2.89
N ILE A 92 -9.32 -11.58 3.41
CA ILE A 92 -8.26 -10.95 4.21
C ILE A 92 -7.49 -9.93 3.38
N ALA A 93 -7.12 -10.26 2.12
CA ALA A 93 -6.44 -9.35 1.23
C ALA A 93 -7.25 -8.08 0.95
N LEU A 94 -8.54 -8.22 0.61
CA LEU A 94 -9.43 -7.10 0.31
C LEU A 94 -9.64 -6.19 1.52
N ALA A 95 -9.85 -6.76 2.71
CA ALA A 95 -10.01 -5.99 3.96
C ALA A 95 -8.77 -5.12 4.28
N ASN A 96 -7.56 -5.65 4.04
CA ASN A 96 -6.32 -4.88 4.19
C ASN A 96 -6.20 -3.75 3.15
N LEU A 97 -6.59 -4.00 1.91
CA LEU A 97 -6.54 -3.00 0.83
C LEU A 97 -7.47 -1.81 1.09
N GLU A 98 -8.64 -2.03 1.66
CA GLU A 98 -9.57 -0.94 2.04
C GLU A 98 -8.91 0.03 3.02
N GLY A 99 -8.30 -0.47 4.08
CA GLY A 99 -7.57 0.36 5.03
C GLY A 99 -6.38 1.07 4.43
N GLY A 100 -5.64 0.38 3.59
CA GLY A 100 -4.49 0.90 2.88
C GLY A 100 -4.82 2.09 1.97
N ARG A 101 -5.97 2.07 1.29
CA ARG A 101 -6.41 3.16 0.40
C ARG A 101 -6.60 4.49 1.15
N ILE A 102 -7.16 4.47 2.36
CA ILE A 102 -7.31 5.68 3.19
C ILE A 102 -5.93 6.21 3.61
N GLY A 103 -5.03 5.31 4.05
CA GLY A 103 -3.67 5.68 4.43
C GLY A 103 -2.88 6.32 3.29
N ILE A 104 -2.93 5.75 2.10
CA ILE A 104 -2.24 6.28 0.91
C ILE A 104 -2.84 7.63 0.46
N ALA A 105 -4.17 7.78 0.55
CA ALA A 105 -4.82 9.05 0.26
C ALA A 105 -4.40 10.15 1.26
N ALA A 106 -4.28 9.83 2.56
CA ALA A 106 -3.78 10.74 3.58
C ALA A 106 -2.32 11.15 3.31
N GLN A 107 -1.47 10.21 2.92
CA GLN A 107 -0.09 10.49 2.51
C GLN A 107 -0.03 11.45 1.31
N ALA A 108 -0.84 11.21 0.28
CA ALA A 108 -0.89 12.07 -0.91
C ALA A 108 -1.31 13.50 -0.57
N VAL A 109 -2.34 13.67 0.28
CA VAL A 109 -2.78 14.99 0.78
C VAL A 109 -1.67 15.67 1.58
N GLY A 110 -0.95 14.93 2.44
CA GLY A 110 0.18 15.46 3.20
C GLY A 110 1.31 15.97 2.31
N LEU A 111 1.68 15.22 1.28
CA LEU A 111 2.70 15.63 0.29
C LEU A 111 2.26 16.86 -0.51
N ALA A 112 1.00 16.87 -0.97
CA ALA A 112 0.47 18.01 -1.71
C ALA A 112 0.45 19.29 -0.87
N ARG A 113 0.09 19.18 0.42
CA ARG A 113 0.12 20.31 1.36
C ARG A 113 1.52 20.85 1.55
N ALA A 114 2.50 19.99 1.84
CA ALA A 114 3.89 20.41 2.00
C ALA A 114 4.42 21.09 0.74
N ALA A 115 4.13 20.55 -0.44
CA ALA A 115 4.52 21.16 -1.71
C ALA A 115 3.88 22.54 -1.92
N LEU A 116 2.62 22.73 -1.52
CA LEU A 116 1.93 24.02 -1.60
C LEU A 116 2.53 25.05 -0.63
N GLU A 117 2.84 24.64 0.61
CA GLU A 117 3.48 25.48 1.62
C GLU A 117 4.83 26.01 1.12
N GLU A 118 5.69 25.12 0.61
CA GLU A 118 6.99 25.48 0.03
C GLU A 118 6.84 26.38 -1.21
N ALA A 119 5.94 26.03 -2.13
CA ALA A 119 5.70 26.83 -3.34
C ALA A 119 5.18 28.24 -3.00
N THR A 120 4.34 28.36 -1.97
CA THR A 120 3.81 29.65 -1.50
C THR A 120 4.91 30.48 -0.87
N ALA A 121 5.72 29.92 0.00
CA ALA A 121 6.88 30.61 0.60
C ALA A 121 7.84 31.09 -0.48
N TYR A 122 8.22 30.22 -1.42
CA TYR A 122 9.08 30.59 -2.53
C TYR A 122 8.48 31.72 -3.40
N ALA A 123 7.17 31.71 -3.64
CA ALA A 123 6.50 32.72 -4.44
C ALA A 123 6.51 34.10 -3.79
N HIS A 124 6.55 34.18 -2.46
CA HIS A 124 6.71 35.43 -1.73
C HIS A 124 8.15 35.97 -1.77
N ASP A 125 9.15 35.10 -1.75
CA ASP A 125 10.56 35.47 -1.73
C ASP A 125 11.12 35.78 -3.13
N ARG A 126 10.68 35.04 -4.13
CA ARG A 126 11.19 35.18 -5.49
C ARG A 126 10.68 36.44 -6.17
N VAL A 127 11.60 37.35 -6.50
CA VAL A 127 11.28 38.56 -7.28
C VAL A 127 11.51 38.32 -8.79
N ALA A 128 10.54 38.67 -9.59
CA ALA A 128 10.64 38.75 -11.06
C ALA A 128 9.78 39.94 -11.56
N PHE A 129 10.25 40.62 -12.59
CA PHE A 129 9.58 41.82 -13.11
C PHE A 129 9.35 42.90 -12.05
N GLY A 130 10.30 43.06 -11.13
CA GLY A 130 10.28 44.12 -10.11
C GLY A 130 9.40 43.88 -8.88
N LYS A 131 8.81 42.69 -8.73
CA LYS A 131 7.93 42.32 -7.62
C LYS A 131 7.95 40.84 -7.30
N PRO A 132 7.51 40.41 -6.08
CA PRO A 132 7.34 38.98 -5.78
C PRO A 132 6.46 38.30 -6.80
N ILE A 133 6.81 37.06 -7.18
CA ILE A 133 6.02 36.35 -8.18
C ILE A 133 4.63 35.98 -7.66
N PHE A 134 4.39 35.96 -6.36
CA PHE A 134 3.07 35.83 -5.76
C PHE A 134 2.08 36.91 -6.23
N GLU A 135 2.56 38.12 -6.51
CA GLU A 135 1.74 39.22 -7.04
C GLU A 135 1.39 39.07 -8.53
N GLN A 136 1.94 38.06 -9.18
CA GLN A 136 1.56 37.69 -10.55
C GLN A 136 0.26 36.87 -10.50
N GLN A 137 -0.79 37.36 -11.13
CA GLN A 137 -2.13 36.77 -11.08
C GLN A 137 -2.16 35.29 -11.50
N ALA A 138 -1.34 34.91 -12.48
CA ALA A 138 -1.21 33.53 -12.93
C ALA A 138 -0.67 32.58 -11.83
N ILE A 139 0.22 33.11 -10.98
CA ILE A 139 0.82 32.34 -9.85
C ILE A 139 -0.15 32.30 -8.68
N SER A 140 -0.67 33.44 -8.24
CA SER A 140 -1.59 33.50 -7.09
C SER A 140 -2.86 32.69 -7.32
N PHE A 141 -3.44 32.70 -8.53
CA PHE A 141 -4.62 31.90 -8.85
C PHE A 141 -4.31 30.41 -8.87
N ARG A 142 -3.13 30.03 -9.36
CA ARG A 142 -2.70 28.63 -9.33
C ARG A 142 -2.54 28.11 -7.90
N LEU A 143 -1.92 28.89 -7.02
CA LEU A 143 -1.78 28.54 -5.60
C LEU A 143 -3.13 28.44 -4.91
N ALA A 144 -4.06 29.38 -5.18
CA ALA A 144 -5.41 29.35 -4.63
C ALA A 144 -6.20 28.11 -5.10
N SER A 145 -6.10 27.74 -6.38
CA SER A 145 -6.72 26.53 -6.90
C SER A 145 -6.18 25.28 -6.23
N MET A 146 -4.83 25.16 -6.11
CA MET A 146 -4.19 24.03 -5.42
C MET A 146 -4.61 23.95 -3.95
N ALA A 147 -4.69 25.09 -3.24
CA ALA A 147 -5.18 25.12 -1.86
C ALA A 147 -6.61 24.58 -1.73
N THR A 148 -7.49 24.97 -2.65
CA THR A 148 -8.88 24.51 -2.67
C THR A 148 -8.98 23.02 -2.93
N GLU A 149 -8.22 22.50 -3.90
CA GLU A 149 -8.22 21.07 -4.25
C GLU A 149 -7.68 20.21 -3.10
N ILE A 150 -6.59 20.66 -2.46
CA ILE A 150 -5.99 19.97 -1.30
C ILE A 150 -6.97 19.93 -0.13
N GLU A 151 -7.65 21.05 0.15
CA GLU A 151 -8.62 21.10 1.25
C GLU A 151 -9.83 20.17 0.96
N ALA A 152 -10.34 20.18 -0.26
CA ALA A 152 -11.41 19.27 -0.66
C ALA A 152 -11.00 17.80 -0.53
N ALA A 153 -9.82 17.44 -1.01
CA ALA A 153 -9.26 16.09 -0.86
C ALA A 153 -9.08 15.71 0.62
N ARG A 154 -8.59 16.65 1.45
CA ARG A 154 -8.43 16.43 2.90
C ARG A 154 -9.75 16.10 3.57
N GLN A 155 -10.81 16.83 3.25
CA GLN A 155 -12.15 16.58 3.81
C GLN A 155 -12.70 15.21 3.40
N LEU A 156 -12.47 14.78 2.16
CA LEU A 156 -12.89 13.46 1.68
C LEU A 156 -12.15 12.33 2.41
N VAL A 157 -10.82 12.49 2.64
CA VAL A 157 -10.03 11.51 3.40
C VAL A 157 -10.53 11.41 4.85
N HIS A 158 -10.76 12.54 5.51
CA HIS A 158 -11.32 12.55 6.87
C HIS A 158 -12.72 11.95 6.94
N PHE A 159 -13.55 12.19 5.92
CA PHE A 159 -14.88 11.58 5.84
C PHE A 159 -14.79 10.07 5.71
N ALA A 160 -13.91 9.55 4.82
CA ALA A 160 -13.69 8.12 4.64
C ALA A 160 -13.15 7.46 5.92
N ALA A 161 -12.19 8.10 6.60
CA ALA A 161 -11.63 7.61 7.86
C ALA A 161 -12.71 7.51 8.95
N ARG A 162 -13.52 8.56 9.12
CA ARG A 162 -14.63 8.54 10.11
C ARG A 162 -15.67 7.48 9.79
N LYS A 163 -16.01 7.29 8.51
CA LYS A 163 -16.92 6.20 8.11
C LYS A 163 -16.38 4.83 8.49
N LYS A 164 -15.09 4.60 8.26
CA LYS A 164 -14.43 3.36 8.64
C LYS A 164 -14.46 3.13 10.15
N ASP A 165 -14.12 4.15 10.95
CA ASP A 165 -14.11 4.07 12.42
C ASP A 165 -15.53 3.78 12.99
N CYS A 166 -16.56 4.32 12.36
CA CYS A 166 -17.94 4.10 12.77
C CYS A 166 -18.55 2.75 12.30
N LEU A 167 -17.75 1.84 11.71
CA LEU A 167 -18.20 0.56 11.13
C LEU A 167 -19.33 0.71 10.08
N LEU A 168 -19.58 1.91 9.60
CA LEU A 168 -20.57 2.19 8.55
C LEU A 168 -20.02 1.88 7.14
N TYR A 169 -18.76 1.45 7.07
CA TYR A 169 -18.14 0.95 5.86
C TYR A 169 -18.23 -0.57 5.92
N THR A 170 -19.41 -1.09 5.67
CA THR A 170 -19.56 -2.51 5.38
C THR A 170 -19.09 -2.76 3.96
N SER A 171 -18.36 -3.82 3.78
CA SER A 171 -17.77 -4.29 2.54
C SER A 171 -18.81 -4.83 1.55
N ASP A 172 -19.92 -4.13 1.32
CA ASP A 172 -20.95 -4.53 0.34
C ASP A 172 -20.43 -4.51 -1.12
N ALA A 173 -19.25 -3.93 -1.35
CA ALA A 173 -18.64 -3.90 -2.68
C ALA A 173 -17.86 -5.19 -3.05
N ALA A 174 -17.82 -6.19 -2.17
CA ALA A 174 -17.11 -7.44 -2.41
C ALA A 174 -18.06 -8.62 -2.77
N ASP A 175 -19.36 -8.40 -2.71
CA ASP A 175 -20.36 -9.45 -2.98
C ASP A 175 -21.03 -9.36 -4.38
N ASP A 176 -20.65 -8.37 -5.24
CA ASP A 176 -21.09 -8.25 -6.63
C ASP A 176 -20.07 -8.81 -7.63
#